data_06fae40eb3112ab3332267a067116de0
#
_entry.id   06fae40eb3112ab3332267a067116de0
#
_cell.length_a   1.000
_cell.length_b   1.000
_cell.length_c   1.000
_cell.angle_alpha   90.00
_cell.angle_beta   90.00
_cell.angle_gamma   90.00
#
_symmetry.space_group_name_H-M   'P 1'
#
loop_
_entity.id
_entity.type
_entity.pdbx_description
1 polymer ?
#
loop_
_entity_poly.entity_id
_entity_poly.type
_entity_poly.pdbx_seq_one_letter_code
_entity_poly.pdbx_strand_id
1 'polypeptide(L)'
;FLNQDYTTIFDVLQTDPEVLPLLGPFQTALKNKAMEQLEGMIGTLRVYTSRLATKESYWIFHKDGDDFDLKVSDPKNPSYLLIANDPEMESIIGALNALILNRLVTRVNTGQGKNVPVSIIVDELPTLYFHKIDRLIGTARSNKVAVTLGFQELPQLESDYGKVGMQKVITTVGNVVSGSARAKETLEWLSNDIFGKIVQLKKGVTIDRDKTSINLNENMDNLVPASKISDMPTGWICGQTARDFVKTKTGRRDSMNIQESAEFQTSKFYCKTDFNMKEIEEEEKHYVDLPKFYSFSSKEAKEHILYENFVNVNREVDAMCKTITQ
;
A
#
# COMPACT_ATOMS: atom_id res chain seq x y z
N PHE A 1 27.56 6.69 -8.30
CA PHE A 1 27.57 8.06 -8.85
C PHE A 1 27.73 9.12 -7.75
N LEU A 2 26.86 9.19 -6.75
CA LEU A 2 26.93 10.19 -5.67
C LEU A 2 28.22 10.12 -4.81
N ASN A 3 29.00 9.05 -4.92
CA ASN A 3 30.30 8.93 -4.25
C ASN A 3 31.46 9.55 -5.05
N GLN A 4 31.20 10.01 -6.28
CA GLN A 4 32.16 10.76 -7.08
C GLN A 4 32.45 12.14 -6.44
N ASP A 5 33.54 12.78 -6.88
CA ASP A 5 33.79 14.16 -6.52
C ASP A 5 32.75 15.13 -7.12
N TYR A 6 32.61 16.31 -6.52
CA TYR A 6 31.57 17.26 -6.92
C TYR A 6 31.70 17.73 -8.37
N THR A 7 32.91 17.88 -8.86
CA THR A 7 33.17 18.34 -10.23
C THR A 7 32.63 17.31 -11.20
N THR A 8 33.00 16.04 -11.01
CA THR A 8 32.50 14.93 -11.83
C THR A 8 30.98 14.80 -11.79
N ILE A 9 30.35 14.94 -10.59
CA ILE A 9 28.90 14.87 -10.47
C ILE A 9 28.26 16.00 -11.31
N PHE A 10 28.74 17.23 -11.19
CA PHE A 10 28.21 18.37 -11.94
C PHE A 10 28.46 18.27 -13.42
N ASP A 11 29.65 17.88 -13.83
CA ASP A 11 29.99 17.75 -15.25
C ASP A 11 29.06 16.73 -15.93
N VAL A 12 28.80 15.58 -15.28
CA VAL A 12 27.85 14.59 -15.79
C VAL A 12 26.42 15.13 -15.83
N LEU A 13 25.93 15.76 -14.75
CA LEU A 13 24.56 16.26 -14.69
C LEU A 13 24.28 17.41 -15.67
N GLN A 14 25.29 18.22 -16.00
CA GLN A 14 25.16 19.33 -16.96
C GLN A 14 25.01 18.85 -18.40
N THR A 15 25.36 17.62 -18.72
CA THR A 15 25.21 17.07 -20.07
C THR A 15 23.75 16.81 -20.46
N ASP A 16 22.87 16.68 -19.46
CA ASP A 16 21.44 16.47 -19.71
C ASP A 16 20.68 17.80 -19.74
N PRO A 17 20.10 18.18 -20.92
CA PRO A 17 19.35 19.44 -21.07
C PRO A 17 18.13 19.56 -20.16
N GLU A 18 17.52 18.43 -19.72
CA GLU A 18 16.35 18.43 -18.83
C GLU A 18 16.76 18.67 -17.36
N VAL A 19 17.98 18.24 -16.98
CA VAL A 19 18.52 18.38 -15.64
C VAL A 19 19.17 19.75 -15.46
N LEU A 20 19.77 20.31 -16.48
CA LEU A 20 20.52 21.58 -16.44
C LEU A 20 19.76 22.73 -15.74
N PRO A 21 18.46 23.00 -16.01
CA PRO A 21 17.71 24.05 -15.33
C PRO A 21 17.56 23.83 -13.82
N LEU A 22 17.59 22.58 -13.39
CA LEU A 22 17.42 22.19 -11.98
C LEU A 22 18.70 22.42 -11.17
N LEU A 23 19.84 22.55 -11.84
CA LEU A 23 21.14 22.74 -11.20
C LEU A 23 21.44 24.19 -10.78
N GLY A 24 20.55 25.15 -11.05
CA GLY A 24 20.74 26.55 -10.77
C GLY A 24 21.24 26.86 -9.36
N PRO A 25 20.62 26.33 -8.27
CA PRO A 25 21.12 26.54 -6.91
C PRO A 25 22.54 26.01 -6.69
N PHE A 26 22.86 24.87 -7.25
CA PHE A 26 24.20 24.27 -7.14
C PHE A 26 25.24 25.05 -7.94
N GLN A 27 24.92 25.48 -9.15
CA GLN A 27 25.79 26.33 -9.96
C GLN A 27 26.07 27.65 -9.26
N THR A 28 25.07 28.22 -8.58
CA THR A 28 25.24 29.44 -7.79
C THR A 28 26.18 29.24 -6.60
N ALA A 29 26.04 28.13 -5.89
CA ALA A 29 26.93 27.78 -4.78
C ALA A 29 28.39 27.59 -5.25
N LEU A 30 28.58 26.91 -6.39
CA LEU A 30 29.89 26.76 -7.02
C LEU A 30 30.53 28.13 -7.41
N LYS A 31 29.76 28.98 -8.09
CA LYS A 31 30.23 30.33 -8.49
C LYS A 31 30.63 31.21 -7.31
N ASN A 32 29.85 31.11 -6.24
CA ASN A 32 30.09 31.89 -5.01
C ASN A 32 31.13 31.22 -4.09
N LYS A 33 31.74 30.10 -4.50
CA LYS A 33 32.68 29.30 -3.69
C LYS A 33 32.11 28.89 -2.32
N ALA A 34 30.79 28.70 -2.24
CA ALA A 34 30.10 28.30 -1.02
C ALA A 34 30.19 26.77 -0.86
N MET A 35 31.41 26.23 -0.71
CA MET A 35 31.65 24.77 -0.71
C MET A 35 31.02 24.09 0.48
N GLU A 36 30.98 24.73 1.66
CA GLU A 36 30.32 24.18 2.85
C GLU A 36 28.82 23.94 2.63
N GLN A 37 28.12 24.85 1.92
CA GLN A 37 26.72 24.71 1.58
C GLN A 37 26.51 23.58 0.59
N LEU A 38 27.39 23.45 -0.40
CA LEU A 38 27.37 22.41 -1.39
C LEU A 38 27.58 21.02 -0.76
N GLU A 39 28.59 20.92 0.10
CA GLU A 39 28.89 19.70 0.88
C GLU A 39 27.71 19.31 1.76
N GLY A 40 27.06 20.28 2.42
CA GLY A 40 25.89 20.04 3.24
C GLY A 40 24.71 19.42 2.42
N MET A 41 24.44 19.96 1.22
CA MET A 41 23.38 19.46 0.35
C MET A 41 23.69 18.05 -0.17
N ILE A 42 24.87 17.83 -0.72
CA ILE A 42 25.28 16.52 -1.27
C ILE A 42 25.51 15.52 -0.14
N GLY A 43 26.08 15.94 0.98
CA GLY A 43 26.28 15.11 2.16
C GLY A 43 24.98 14.58 2.72
N THR A 44 23.95 15.41 2.80
CA THR A 44 22.61 15.00 3.22
C THR A 44 22.06 13.93 2.26
N LEU A 45 22.15 14.14 0.95
CA LEU A 45 21.70 13.16 -0.05
C LEU A 45 22.47 11.85 0.05
N ARG A 46 23.80 11.92 0.25
CA ARG A 46 24.65 10.73 0.47
C ARG A 46 24.21 9.93 1.70
N VAL A 47 23.91 10.60 2.81
CA VAL A 47 23.43 9.90 4.03
C VAL A 47 22.14 9.15 3.75
N TYR A 48 21.17 9.77 3.09
CA TYR A 48 19.91 9.10 2.77
C TYR A 48 20.07 7.96 1.77
N THR A 49 20.89 8.12 0.75
CA THR A 49 21.10 7.10 -0.28
C THR A 49 22.07 6.00 0.13
N SER A 50 22.98 6.25 1.09
CA SER A 50 23.95 5.24 1.56
C SER A 50 23.28 3.99 2.12
N ARG A 51 22.10 4.12 2.71
CA ARG A 51 21.31 2.98 3.22
C ARG A 51 20.87 2.03 2.10
N LEU A 52 20.70 2.55 0.89
CA LEU A 52 20.30 1.79 -0.29
C LEU A 52 21.51 1.21 -1.06
N ALA A 53 22.71 1.69 -0.76
CA ALA A 53 23.95 1.29 -1.45
C ALA A 53 24.59 0.05 -0.81
N THR A 54 23.81 -1.03 -0.66
CA THR A 54 24.30 -2.31 -0.15
C THR A 54 24.65 -3.27 -1.29
N LYS A 55 25.47 -4.29 -1.01
CA LYS A 55 25.83 -5.34 -2.00
C LYS A 55 24.58 -6.05 -2.53
N GLU A 56 23.63 -6.31 -1.64
CA GLU A 56 22.34 -6.93 -1.93
C GLU A 56 21.47 -6.07 -2.85
N SER A 57 21.41 -4.77 -2.56
CA SER A 57 20.66 -3.82 -3.40
C SER A 57 21.24 -3.76 -4.82
N TYR A 58 22.55 -3.66 -4.93
CA TYR A 58 23.22 -3.70 -6.25
C TYR A 58 22.96 -5.00 -7.00
N TRP A 59 22.94 -6.13 -6.30
CA TRP A 59 22.63 -7.42 -6.91
C TRP A 59 21.19 -7.48 -7.46
N ILE A 60 20.21 -6.98 -6.70
CA ILE A 60 18.80 -7.03 -7.10
C ILE A 60 18.53 -6.11 -8.29
N PHE A 61 19.19 -4.94 -8.35
CA PHE A 61 18.93 -3.92 -9.36
C PHE A 61 19.96 -3.89 -10.49
N HIS A 62 21.00 -4.75 -10.44
CA HIS A 62 21.97 -4.84 -11.51
C HIS A 62 21.40 -5.61 -12.71
N LYS A 63 21.73 -5.12 -13.91
CA LYS A 63 21.25 -5.69 -15.15
C LYS A 63 22.19 -6.73 -15.72
N ASP A 64 21.94 -8.00 -15.42
CA ASP A 64 22.62 -9.14 -16.04
C ASP A 64 21.65 -10.07 -16.75
N GLY A 65 20.63 -9.58 -17.42
CA GLY A 65 19.65 -10.44 -18.07
C GLY A 65 18.39 -9.72 -18.52
N ASP A 66 17.29 -10.43 -18.57
CA ASP A 66 16.00 -9.90 -18.94
C ASP A 66 15.48 -8.94 -17.88
N ASP A 67 15.25 -7.69 -18.27
CA ASP A 67 14.66 -6.67 -17.38
C ASP A 67 13.25 -7.09 -16.99
N PHE A 68 12.95 -7.15 -15.70
CA PHE A 68 11.61 -7.26 -15.22
C PHE A 68 10.93 -5.87 -15.25
N ASP A 69 10.11 -5.65 -16.28
CA ASP A 69 9.27 -4.46 -16.32
C ASP A 69 8.10 -4.64 -15.34
N LEU A 70 8.08 -3.86 -14.25
CA LEU A 70 7.04 -3.86 -13.21
C LEU A 70 5.60 -3.66 -13.73
N LYS A 71 5.36 -3.77 -15.03
CA LYS A 71 4.03 -3.76 -15.63
C LYS A 71 3.39 -5.16 -15.59
N VAL A 72 3.09 -5.63 -14.38
CA VAL A 72 2.43 -6.92 -14.15
C VAL A 72 1.06 -7.06 -14.83
N SER A 73 0.48 -5.92 -15.28
CA SER A 73 -0.78 -5.84 -16.00
C SER A 73 -0.66 -6.00 -17.52
N ASP A 74 0.54 -6.30 -18.05
CA ASP A 74 0.71 -6.47 -19.49
C ASP A 74 0.01 -7.74 -19.98
N PRO A 75 -0.93 -7.67 -20.93
CA PRO A 75 -1.59 -8.85 -21.48
C PRO A 75 -0.65 -9.84 -22.15
N LYS A 76 0.52 -9.38 -22.64
CA LYS A 76 1.51 -10.22 -23.30
C LYS A 76 2.39 -10.99 -22.31
N ASN A 77 2.58 -10.42 -21.12
CA ASN A 77 3.41 -11.01 -20.07
C ASN A 77 2.79 -10.75 -18.68
N PRO A 78 1.61 -11.34 -18.38
CA PRO A 78 1.00 -11.21 -17.06
C PRO A 78 1.89 -11.90 -16.03
N SER A 79 2.16 -11.23 -14.92
CA SER A 79 3.16 -11.68 -13.96
C SER A 79 2.67 -11.57 -12.52
N TYR A 80 3.24 -12.39 -11.64
CA TYR A 80 3.13 -12.27 -10.20
C TYR A 80 4.39 -11.59 -9.66
N LEU A 81 4.20 -10.64 -8.76
CA LEU A 81 5.28 -9.99 -8.02
C LEU A 81 5.02 -10.21 -6.53
N LEU A 82 5.95 -10.90 -5.88
CA LEU A 82 5.96 -11.10 -4.43
C LEU A 82 7.08 -10.25 -3.84
N ILE A 83 6.72 -9.42 -2.87
CA ILE A 83 7.64 -8.54 -2.16
C ILE A 83 7.57 -8.93 -0.68
N ALA A 84 8.70 -9.35 -0.14
CA ALA A 84 8.80 -9.66 1.29
C ALA A 84 9.53 -8.53 2.03
N ASN A 85 9.22 -8.38 3.31
CA ASN A 85 9.96 -7.53 4.24
C ASN A 85 10.73 -8.40 5.23
N ASP A 86 11.88 -7.92 5.70
CA ASP A 86 12.69 -8.57 6.72
C ASP A 86 12.74 -7.64 7.95
N PRO A 87 12.21 -8.07 9.10
CA PRO A 87 12.20 -7.24 10.31
C PRO A 87 13.60 -6.81 10.79
N GLU A 88 14.64 -7.63 10.54
CA GLU A 88 16.01 -7.30 10.93
C GLU A 88 16.63 -6.20 10.03
N MET A 89 16.15 -6.08 8.80
CA MET A 89 16.64 -5.14 7.79
C MET A 89 15.57 -4.16 7.31
N GLU A 90 14.51 -3.96 8.07
CA GLU A 90 13.32 -3.20 7.69
C GLU A 90 13.66 -1.79 7.15
N SER A 91 14.60 -1.09 7.77
CA SER A 91 14.98 0.27 7.36
C SER A 91 15.59 0.36 5.95
N ILE A 92 16.18 -0.73 5.45
CA ILE A 92 16.80 -0.82 4.12
C ILE A 92 15.79 -1.42 3.15
N ILE A 93 15.27 -2.60 3.47
CA ILE A 93 14.35 -3.36 2.60
C ILE A 93 13.04 -2.61 2.44
N GLY A 94 12.50 -2.00 3.49
CA GLY A 94 11.29 -1.18 3.42
C GLY A 94 11.43 -0.01 2.45
N ALA A 95 12.59 0.65 2.42
CA ALA A 95 12.85 1.74 1.47
C ALA A 95 12.93 1.24 0.02
N LEU A 96 13.57 0.09 -0.22
CA LEU A 96 13.62 -0.57 -1.54
C LEU A 96 12.23 -1.02 -1.98
N ASN A 97 11.47 -1.66 -1.10
CA ASN A 97 10.10 -2.08 -1.36
C ASN A 97 9.20 -0.88 -1.70
N ALA A 98 9.33 0.23 -0.97
CA ALA A 98 8.61 1.46 -1.26
C ALA A 98 8.95 2.03 -2.65
N LEU A 99 10.22 1.96 -3.07
CA LEU A 99 10.65 2.37 -4.42
C LEU A 99 10.01 1.49 -5.50
N ILE A 100 10.06 0.16 -5.34
CA ILE A 100 9.44 -0.81 -6.25
C ILE A 100 7.94 -0.57 -6.34
N LEU A 101 7.25 -0.45 -5.21
CA LEU A 101 5.80 -0.22 -5.14
C LEU A 101 5.39 1.11 -5.80
N ASN A 102 6.12 2.19 -5.55
CA ASN A 102 5.86 3.48 -6.21
C ASN A 102 6.03 3.41 -7.73
N ARG A 103 6.99 2.62 -8.21
CA ARG A 103 7.18 2.37 -9.64
C ARG A 103 6.08 1.47 -10.19
N LEU A 104 5.75 0.39 -9.51
CA LEU A 104 4.67 -0.54 -9.84
C LEU A 104 3.34 0.21 -10.05
N VAL A 105 2.96 1.06 -9.09
CA VAL A 105 1.73 1.87 -9.17
C VAL A 105 1.69 2.70 -10.45
N THR A 106 2.78 3.34 -10.79
CA THR A 106 2.86 4.13 -12.02
C THR A 106 2.69 3.24 -13.26
N ARG A 107 3.26 2.03 -13.26
CA ARG A 107 3.20 1.10 -14.39
C ARG A 107 1.81 0.47 -14.56
N VAL A 108 1.14 0.06 -13.49
CA VAL A 108 -0.19 -0.56 -13.54
C VAL A 108 -1.31 0.45 -13.75
N ASN A 109 -1.11 1.70 -13.33
CA ASN A 109 -2.12 2.77 -13.45
C ASN A 109 -2.06 3.52 -14.80
N THR A 110 -1.55 2.88 -15.83
CA THR A 110 -1.46 3.40 -17.20
C THR A 110 -2.04 2.41 -18.21
N GLY A 111 -2.48 2.91 -19.37
CA GLY A 111 -2.95 2.06 -20.48
C GLY A 111 -4.40 1.60 -20.34
N GLN A 112 -5.31 2.53 -20.04
CA GLN A 112 -6.75 2.28 -19.91
C GLN A 112 -7.32 1.31 -20.93
N GLY A 113 -8.05 0.30 -20.45
CA GLY A 113 -8.73 -0.70 -21.28
C GLY A 113 -7.85 -1.80 -21.88
N LYS A 114 -6.52 -1.64 -21.88
CA LYS A 114 -5.58 -2.60 -22.48
C LYS A 114 -4.94 -3.55 -21.46
N ASN A 115 -5.13 -3.30 -20.17
CA ASN A 115 -4.52 -4.08 -19.09
C ASN A 115 -5.35 -5.31 -18.73
N VAL A 116 -4.67 -6.39 -18.34
CA VAL A 116 -5.32 -7.46 -17.57
C VAL A 116 -5.67 -6.97 -16.17
N PRO A 117 -6.69 -7.53 -15.50
CA PRO A 117 -6.97 -7.21 -14.10
C PRO A 117 -5.77 -7.52 -13.21
N VAL A 118 -5.48 -6.62 -12.26
CA VAL A 118 -4.40 -6.79 -11.28
C VAL A 118 -4.97 -6.61 -9.88
N SER A 119 -4.53 -7.45 -8.95
CA SER A 119 -4.78 -7.28 -7.52
C SER A 119 -3.47 -6.92 -6.82
N ILE A 120 -3.49 -5.81 -6.08
CA ILE A 120 -2.39 -5.40 -5.18
C ILE A 120 -2.87 -5.69 -3.77
N ILE A 121 -2.18 -6.59 -3.09
CA ILE A 121 -2.50 -6.99 -1.71
C ILE A 121 -1.32 -6.58 -0.84
N VAL A 122 -1.57 -5.72 0.12
CA VAL A 122 -0.60 -5.27 1.13
C VAL A 122 -1.09 -5.76 2.48
N ASP A 123 -0.43 -6.76 3.04
CA ASP A 123 -0.85 -7.43 4.28
C ASP A 123 -0.67 -6.53 5.51
N GLU A 124 0.46 -5.82 5.61
CA GLU A 124 0.75 -4.90 6.73
C GLU A 124 1.20 -3.54 6.17
N LEU A 125 0.22 -2.65 5.90
CA LEU A 125 0.47 -1.35 5.29
C LEU A 125 1.40 -0.44 6.11
N PRO A 126 1.33 -0.38 7.46
CA PRO A 126 2.23 0.45 8.26
C PRO A 126 3.72 0.15 8.09
N THR A 127 4.09 -1.08 7.74
CA THR A 127 5.51 -1.46 7.52
C THR A 127 6.07 -0.94 6.19
N LEU A 128 5.22 -0.38 5.33
CA LEU A 128 5.58 0.08 4.00
C LEU A 128 5.12 1.52 3.77
N TYR A 129 6.07 2.43 3.51
CA TYR A 129 5.72 3.79 3.12
C TYR A 129 5.31 3.84 1.64
N PHE A 130 4.01 3.75 1.37
CA PHE A 130 3.44 3.72 0.04
C PHE A 130 2.78 5.05 -0.32
N HIS A 131 3.60 6.03 -0.69
CA HIS A 131 3.20 7.44 -0.83
C HIS A 131 2.03 7.72 -1.81
N LYS A 132 1.84 6.89 -2.84
CA LYS A 132 0.82 7.13 -3.89
C LYS A 132 -0.42 6.24 -3.76
N ILE A 133 -0.62 5.62 -2.61
CA ILE A 133 -1.71 4.65 -2.42
C ILE A 133 -3.08 5.29 -2.57
N ASP A 134 -3.28 6.48 -2.03
CA ASP A 134 -4.53 7.24 -2.13
C ASP A 134 -4.91 7.53 -3.59
N ARG A 135 -3.93 7.92 -4.42
CA ARG A 135 -4.14 8.13 -5.85
C ARG A 135 -4.47 6.83 -6.58
N LEU A 136 -3.76 5.75 -6.25
CA LEU A 136 -4.01 4.46 -6.85
C LEU A 136 -5.46 4.02 -6.60
N ILE A 137 -5.93 4.04 -5.36
CA ILE A 137 -7.29 3.64 -5.01
C ILE A 137 -8.31 4.48 -5.78
N GLY A 138 -8.10 5.79 -5.87
CA GLY A 138 -9.01 6.71 -6.55
C GLY A 138 -9.05 6.57 -8.08
N THR A 139 -7.98 6.11 -8.72
CA THR A 139 -7.84 6.11 -10.19
C THR A 139 -7.69 4.73 -10.82
N ALA A 140 -7.43 3.70 -10.01
CA ALA A 140 -7.09 2.37 -10.50
C ALA A 140 -8.24 1.60 -11.16
N ARG A 141 -9.49 1.98 -10.88
CA ARG A 141 -10.67 1.29 -11.41
C ARG A 141 -10.68 1.23 -12.94
N SER A 142 -10.35 2.32 -13.61
CA SER A 142 -10.30 2.39 -15.08
C SER A 142 -9.19 1.52 -15.67
N ASN A 143 -8.16 1.20 -14.88
CA ASN A 143 -7.06 0.31 -15.23
C ASN A 143 -7.25 -1.12 -14.73
N LYS A 144 -8.41 -1.45 -14.17
CA LYS A 144 -8.76 -2.77 -13.62
C LYS A 144 -7.84 -3.22 -12.49
N VAL A 145 -7.39 -2.29 -11.64
CA VAL A 145 -6.58 -2.60 -10.47
C VAL A 145 -7.45 -2.61 -9.22
N ALA A 146 -7.46 -3.74 -8.51
CA ALA A 146 -8.04 -3.87 -7.18
C ALA A 146 -6.93 -3.69 -6.13
N VAL A 147 -7.25 -3.04 -5.02
CA VAL A 147 -6.30 -2.79 -3.93
C VAL A 147 -6.90 -3.28 -2.63
N THR A 148 -6.16 -4.15 -1.94
CA THR A 148 -6.49 -4.65 -0.60
C THR A 148 -5.39 -4.22 0.35
N LEU A 149 -5.76 -3.56 1.44
CA LEU A 149 -4.83 -3.02 2.44
C LEU A 149 -5.15 -3.64 3.79
N GLY A 150 -4.17 -4.33 4.36
CA GLY A 150 -4.22 -4.83 5.73
C GLY A 150 -3.48 -3.91 6.69
N PHE A 151 -4.00 -3.76 7.90
CA PHE A 151 -3.34 -3.15 9.05
C PHE A 151 -4.06 -3.60 10.33
N GLN A 152 -3.40 -3.50 11.47
CA GLN A 152 -3.97 -3.98 12.72
C GLN A 152 -4.84 -2.92 13.39
N GLU A 153 -4.32 -1.70 13.55
CA GLU A 153 -5.01 -0.62 14.25
C GLU A 153 -4.76 0.74 13.58
N LEU A 154 -5.73 1.67 13.64
CA LEU A 154 -5.60 3.01 13.06
C LEU A 154 -4.43 3.82 13.62
N PRO A 155 -4.11 3.78 14.94
CA PRO A 155 -2.95 4.51 15.46
C PRO A 155 -1.61 4.10 14.83
N GLN A 156 -1.42 2.84 14.44
CA GLN A 156 -0.23 2.42 13.70
C GLN A 156 -0.19 3.10 12.33
N LEU A 157 -1.30 3.08 11.62
CA LEU A 157 -1.40 3.75 10.31
C LEU A 157 -1.19 5.26 10.42
N GLU A 158 -1.69 5.89 11.49
CA GLU A 158 -1.47 7.32 11.76
C GLU A 158 -0.01 7.64 12.05
N SER A 159 0.71 6.77 12.78
CA SER A 159 2.13 6.94 13.08
C SER A 159 2.97 7.07 11.82
N ASP A 160 2.70 6.25 10.79
CA ASP A 160 3.57 6.14 9.62
C ASP A 160 3.12 7.03 8.45
N TYR A 161 1.82 7.20 8.28
CA TYR A 161 1.24 8.02 7.21
C TYR A 161 0.80 9.41 7.65
N GLY A 162 0.85 9.70 8.94
CA GLY A 162 0.27 10.90 9.54
C GLY A 162 -1.25 10.91 9.47
N LYS A 163 -1.88 11.78 10.28
CA LYS A 163 -3.33 11.88 10.37
C LYS A 163 -4.02 12.11 9.02
N VAL A 164 -3.45 12.98 8.18
CA VAL A 164 -4.04 13.29 6.85
C VAL A 164 -3.92 12.09 5.91
N GLY A 165 -2.78 11.39 5.94
CA GLY A 165 -2.55 10.19 5.11
C GLY A 165 -3.50 9.05 5.51
N MET A 166 -3.60 8.76 6.80
CA MET A 166 -4.56 7.79 7.33
C MET A 166 -5.99 8.11 6.90
N GLN A 167 -6.46 9.37 7.09
CA GLN A 167 -7.80 9.79 6.70
C GLN A 167 -8.07 9.61 5.20
N LYS A 168 -7.10 9.92 4.34
CA LYS A 168 -7.23 9.68 2.91
C LYS A 168 -7.42 8.20 2.57
N VAL A 169 -6.68 7.31 3.22
CA VAL A 169 -6.80 5.87 3.02
C VAL A 169 -8.18 5.38 3.42
N ILE A 170 -8.59 5.62 4.69
CA ILE A 170 -9.84 5.07 5.23
C ILE A 170 -11.11 5.66 4.59
N THR A 171 -11.04 6.88 4.03
CA THR A 171 -12.20 7.50 3.36
C THR A 171 -12.33 7.09 1.88
N THR A 172 -11.27 6.55 1.29
CA THR A 172 -11.27 6.18 -0.13
C THR A 172 -11.68 4.73 -0.36
N VAL A 173 -11.53 3.86 0.66
CA VAL A 173 -11.90 2.45 0.57
C VAL A 173 -13.42 2.27 0.65
N GLY A 174 -13.97 1.42 -0.23
CA GLY A 174 -15.40 1.10 -0.24
C GLY A 174 -15.77 -0.13 0.58
N ASN A 175 -14.85 -1.08 0.71
CA ASN A 175 -15.02 -2.31 1.46
C ASN A 175 -14.17 -2.26 2.71
N VAL A 176 -14.74 -2.60 3.85
CA VAL A 176 -14.06 -2.68 5.15
C VAL A 176 -14.41 -4.00 5.80
N VAL A 177 -13.39 -4.78 6.16
CA VAL A 177 -13.52 -6.03 6.91
C VAL A 177 -12.62 -5.93 8.14
N SER A 178 -13.17 -6.16 9.31
CA SER A 178 -12.42 -6.12 10.57
C SER A 178 -12.71 -7.35 11.41
N GLY A 179 -11.68 -7.87 12.06
CA GLY A 179 -11.78 -8.70 13.24
C GLY A 179 -12.04 -7.87 14.51
N SER A 180 -11.76 -8.42 15.67
CA SER A 180 -11.80 -7.65 16.91
C SER A 180 -10.69 -6.59 16.92
N ALA A 181 -11.00 -5.39 17.40
CA ALA A 181 -10.06 -4.28 17.54
C ALA A 181 -9.97 -3.87 19.03
N ARG A 182 -8.88 -3.21 19.40
CA ARG A 182 -8.65 -2.78 20.78
C ARG A 182 -8.41 -1.29 20.93
N ALA A 183 -7.79 -0.66 19.92
CA ALA A 183 -7.55 0.78 19.95
C ALA A 183 -8.87 1.55 19.90
N LYS A 184 -9.00 2.55 20.74
CA LYS A 184 -10.19 3.38 20.85
C LYS A 184 -10.56 4.02 19.51
N GLU A 185 -9.59 4.54 18.81
CA GLU A 185 -9.74 5.21 17.51
C GLU A 185 -10.30 4.25 16.45
N THR A 186 -9.81 3.02 16.41
CA THR A 186 -10.30 1.97 15.51
C THR A 186 -11.74 1.57 15.85
N LEU A 187 -12.02 1.38 17.13
CA LEU A 187 -13.35 1.03 17.62
C LEU A 187 -14.38 2.14 17.35
N GLU A 188 -14.01 3.40 17.56
CA GLU A 188 -14.86 4.57 17.29
C GLU A 188 -15.12 4.71 15.78
N TRP A 189 -14.10 4.56 14.96
CA TRP A 189 -14.25 4.58 13.50
C TRP A 189 -15.20 3.47 13.00
N LEU A 190 -15.00 2.22 13.43
CA LEU A 190 -15.87 1.12 13.06
C LEU A 190 -17.32 1.36 13.54
N SER A 191 -17.50 1.72 14.81
CA SER A 191 -18.81 1.87 15.42
C SER A 191 -19.59 3.09 14.89
N ASN A 192 -18.92 4.25 14.71
CA ASN A 192 -19.59 5.50 14.37
C ASN A 192 -19.64 5.72 12.85
N ASP A 193 -18.53 5.50 12.12
CA ASP A 193 -18.43 5.86 10.72
C ASP A 193 -18.84 4.70 9.80
N ILE A 194 -18.39 3.46 10.12
CA ILE A 194 -18.74 2.28 9.31
C ILE A 194 -20.15 1.82 9.62
N PHE A 195 -20.49 1.59 10.89
CA PHE A 195 -21.82 1.12 11.27
C PHE A 195 -22.84 2.23 11.43
N GLY A 196 -22.45 3.38 11.99
CA GLY A 196 -23.34 4.51 12.25
C GLY A 196 -24.35 4.24 13.35
N LYS A 197 -25.40 5.06 13.39
CA LYS A 197 -26.41 5.05 14.45
C LYS A 197 -27.78 4.63 13.92
N ILE A 198 -28.58 4.04 14.81
CA ILE A 198 -29.99 3.72 14.58
C ILE A 198 -30.84 4.41 15.64
N VAL A 199 -32.07 4.75 15.26
CA VAL A 199 -33.07 5.25 16.20
C VAL A 199 -33.74 4.06 16.88
N GLN A 200 -33.61 3.97 18.20
CA GLN A 200 -34.30 2.97 19.00
C GLN A 200 -35.46 3.65 19.74
N LEU A 201 -36.68 3.16 19.51
CA LEU A 201 -37.86 3.57 20.26
C LEU A 201 -37.88 2.75 21.58
N LYS A 202 -37.55 3.41 22.70
CA LYS A 202 -37.72 2.82 24.04
C LYS A 202 -39.08 3.20 24.58
N LYS A 203 -39.93 2.19 24.79
CA LYS A 203 -41.20 2.36 25.47
C LYS A 203 -40.97 2.25 26.97
N GLY A 204 -41.05 3.36 27.68
CA GLY A 204 -41.15 3.38 29.13
C GLY A 204 -42.61 3.30 29.55
N VAL A 205 -42.98 2.27 30.31
CA VAL A 205 -44.33 2.19 30.93
C VAL A 205 -44.14 2.47 32.41
N THR A 206 -44.72 3.57 32.87
CA THR A 206 -44.82 3.89 34.31
C THR A 206 -46.23 3.58 34.74
N ILE A 207 -46.36 2.63 35.67
CA ILE A 207 -47.65 2.22 36.27
C ILE A 207 -47.69 2.83 37.67
N ASP A 208 -48.53 3.79 37.89
CA ASP A 208 -48.88 4.29 39.19
C ASP A 208 -50.31 3.84 39.56
N ARG A 209 -50.67 3.89 40.86
CA ARG A 209 -51.95 3.32 41.33
C ARG A 209 -53.19 3.79 40.60
N ASP A 210 -53.14 4.98 40.00
CA ASP A 210 -54.29 5.56 39.32
C ASP A 210 -54.04 5.99 37.85
N LYS A 211 -52.82 5.84 37.32
CA LYS A 211 -52.51 6.26 35.96
C LYS A 211 -51.40 5.40 35.35
N THR A 212 -51.64 4.90 34.13
CA THR A 212 -50.61 4.29 33.28
C THR A 212 -50.18 5.33 32.27
N SER A 213 -48.91 5.76 32.29
CA SER A 213 -48.33 6.62 31.28
C SER A 213 -47.33 5.82 30.44
N ILE A 214 -47.45 5.96 29.12
CA ILE A 214 -46.51 5.38 28.16
C ILE A 214 -45.68 6.54 27.61
N ASN A 215 -44.39 6.52 27.95
CA ASN A 215 -43.42 7.45 27.38
C ASN A 215 -42.70 6.78 26.24
N LEU A 216 -42.73 7.36 25.05
CA LEU A 216 -41.95 6.97 23.90
C LEU A 216 -40.72 7.88 23.85
N ASN A 217 -39.57 7.34 24.16
CA ASN A 217 -38.29 8.05 24.03
C ASN A 217 -37.55 7.51 22.82
N GLU A 218 -37.21 8.42 21.91
CA GLU A 218 -36.32 8.12 20.80
C GLU A 218 -34.88 8.31 21.26
N ASN A 219 -34.10 7.23 21.28
CA ASN A 219 -32.66 7.27 21.54
C ASN A 219 -31.90 6.88 20.27
N MET A 220 -30.86 7.66 19.96
CA MET A 220 -29.90 7.28 18.91
C MET A 220 -28.78 6.44 19.52
N ASP A 221 -28.80 5.13 19.27
CA ASP A 221 -27.77 4.21 19.70
C ASP A 221 -26.90 3.76 18.50
N ASN A 222 -25.65 3.40 18.74
CA ASN A 222 -24.79 2.84 17.68
C ASN A 222 -25.34 1.50 17.21
N LEU A 223 -25.37 1.28 15.89
CA LEU A 223 -25.84 0.02 15.30
C LEU A 223 -25.05 -1.19 15.83
N VAL A 224 -23.73 -1.04 15.90
CA VAL A 224 -22.83 -1.97 16.56
C VAL A 224 -21.98 -1.18 17.55
N PRO A 225 -22.20 -1.34 18.87
CA PRO A 225 -21.38 -0.66 19.88
C PRO A 225 -19.92 -1.08 19.83
N ALA A 226 -19.02 -0.20 20.21
CA ALA A 226 -17.59 -0.43 20.28
C ALA A 226 -17.23 -1.65 21.15
N SER A 227 -17.90 -1.83 22.29
CA SER A 227 -17.74 -2.99 23.17
C SER A 227 -18.03 -4.32 22.47
N LYS A 228 -19.04 -4.34 21.60
CA LYS A 228 -19.38 -5.56 20.85
C LYS A 228 -18.31 -5.92 19.81
N ILE A 229 -17.60 -4.92 19.28
CA ILE A 229 -16.49 -5.12 18.34
C ILE A 229 -15.25 -5.60 19.09
N SER A 230 -14.94 -4.98 20.27
CA SER A 230 -13.78 -5.38 21.07
C SER A 230 -13.89 -6.80 21.62
N ASP A 231 -15.10 -7.23 21.95
CA ASP A 231 -15.37 -8.54 22.55
C ASP A 231 -15.67 -9.63 21.50
N MET A 232 -15.41 -9.34 20.23
CA MET A 232 -15.70 -10.24 19.12
C MET A 232 -14.84 -11.52 19.21
N PRO A 233 -15.46 -12.72 19.23
CA PRO A 233 -14.71 -13.97 19.32
C PRO A 233 -13.93 -14.28 18.05
N THR A 234 -12.95 -15.15 18.16
CA THR A 234 -12.20 -15.69 17.01
C THR A 234 -13.16 -16.28 15.96
N GLY A 235 -12.90 -16.00 14.70
CA GLY A 235 -13.72 -16.45 13.58
C GLY A 235 -14.95 -15.57 13.30
N TRP A 236 -15.08 -14.45 14.01
CA TRP A 236 -16.09 -13.44 13.69
C TRP A 236 -15.48 -12.27 12.95
N ILE A 237 -16.25 -11.70 12.06
CA ILE A 237 -15.88 -10.51 11.29
C ILE A 237 -17.02 -9.50 11.28
N CYS A 238 -16.65 -8.24 11.15
CA CYS A 238 -17.60 -7.17 10.98
C CYS A 238 -17.12 -6.16 9.92
N GLY A 239 -18.02 -5.37 9.38
CA GLY A 239 -17.63 -4.36 8.41
C GLY A 239 -18.74 -3.93 7.47
N GLN A 240 -18.28 -3.47 6.31
CA GLN A 240 -19.16 -2.95 5.25
C GLN A 240 -18.61 -3.33 3.88
N THR A 241 -19.49 -3.71 2.97
CA THR A 241 -19.19 -3.85 1.54
C THR A 241 -19.70 -2.64 0.77
N ALA A 242 -19.01 -2.29 -0.32
CA ALA A 242 -19.50 -1.28 -1.25
C ALA A 242 -20.84 -1.72 -1.83
N ARG A 243 -21.73 -0.75 -2.03
CA ARG A 243 -23.04 -1.01 -2.65
C ARG A 243 -22.85 -1.17 -4.15
N ASP A 244 -23.10 -2.36 -4.66
CA ASP A 244 -23.22 -2.59 -6.09
C ASP A 244 -24.68 -2.43 -6.52
N PHE A 245 -24.87 -1.98 -7.77
CA PHE A 245 -26.20 -2.05 -8.39
C PHE A 245 -26.57 -3.50 -8.59
N VAL A 246 -27.67 -3.92 -7.99
CA VAL A 246 -28.24 -5.25 -8.25
C VAL A 246 -28.67 -5.27 -9.71
N LYS A 247 -27.97 -6.03 -10.55
CA LYS A 247 -28.44 -6.36 -11.88
C LYS A 247 -29.68 -7.25 -11.71
N THR A 248 -30.86 -6.68 -11.90
CA THR A 248 -32.07 -7.48 -12.01
C THR A 248 -31.87 -8.51 -13.13
N LYS A 249 -32.22 -9.77 -12.88
CA LYS A 249 -32.04 -10.94 -13.79
C LYS A 249 -32.82 -10.84 -15.11
N THR A 250 -33.48 -9.77 -15.39
CA THR A 250 -34.18 -9.51 -16.66
C THR A 250 -33.22 -8.86 -17.64
N GLY A 251 -32.73 -9.65 -18.57
CA GLY A 251 -31.72 -9.29 -19.59
C GLY A 251 -32.12 -8.20 -20.59
N ARG A 252 -32.81 -7.15 -20.17
CA ARG A 252 -33.07 -5.93 -20.94
C ARG A 252 -32.35 -4.76 -20.30
N ARG A 253 -31.55 -4.09 -21.11
CA ARG A 253 -30.83 -2.84 -20.82
C ARG A 253 -31.76 -1.62 -20.71
N ASP A 254 -33.04 -1.79 -20.47
CA ASP A 254 -34.01 -0.73 -20.54
C ASP A 254 -34.42 -0.29 -19.15
N SER A 255 -34.13 0.98 -18.90
CA SER A 255 -34.57 1.81 -17.80
C SER A 255 -34.07 1.41 -16.41
N MET A 256 -33.26 2.30 -15.87
CA MET A 256 -33.04 2.45 -14.43
C MET A 256 -34.40 2.69 -13.74
N ASN A 257 -35.13 1.66 -13.42
CA ASN A 257 -36.22 1.78 -12.46
C ASN A 257 -35.61 1.74 -11.06
N ILE A 258 -35.19 2.93 -10.62
CA ILE A 258 -34.63 3.18 -9.27
C ILE A 258 -35.66 2.87 -8.18
N GLN A 259 -36.92 2.68 -8.52
CA GLN A 259 -38.02 2.48 -7.55
C GLN A 259 -38.24 1.03 -7.08
N GLU A 260 -37.78 0.02 -7.78
CA GLU A 260 -38.05 -1.37 -7.40
C GLU A 260 -36.91 -2.05 -6.61
N SER A 261 -35.78 -1.42 -6.45
CA SER A 261 -34.68 -1.95 -5.62
C SER A 261 -34.53 -1.23 -4.27
N ALA A 262 -35.58 -0.61 -3.78
CA ALA A 262 -35.60 0.13 -2.51
C ALA A 262 -35.65 -0.76 -1.25
N GLU A 263 -35.43 -2.04 -1.35
CA GLU A 263 -34.89 -2.78 -0.22
C GLU A 263 -33.42 -2.42 -0.11
N PHE A 264 -33.10 -1.47 0.74
CA PHE A 264 -31.76 -1.18 1.20
C PHE A 264 -31.21 -2.43 1.89
N GLN A 265 -30.68 -3.37 1.11
CA GLN A 265 -29.84 -4.42 1.68
C GLN A 265 -28.69 -3.70 2.37
N THR A 266 -28.63 -3.85 3.68
CA THR A 266 -27.55 -3.28 4.47
C THR A 266 -26.27 -3.90 3.96
N SER A 267 -25.38 -3.08 3.38
CA SER A 267 -24.02 -3.50 3.01
C SER A 267 -23.16 -3.82 4.23
N LYS A 268 -23.71 -3.69 5.43
CA LYS A 268 -23.06 -3.86 6.73
C LYS A 268 -23.27 -5.29 7.23
N PHE A 269 -22.23 -5.88 7.77
CA PHE A 269 -22.26 -7.24 8.29
C PHE A 269 -21.56 -7.34 9.65
N TYR A 270 -22.06 -8.26 10.46
CA TYR A 270 -21.48 -8.71 11.72
C TYR A 270 -21.83 -10.20 11.82
N CYS A 271 -20.89 -11.06 11.47
CA CYS A 271 -21.17 -12.49 11.31
C CYS A 271 -19.99 -13.38 11.70
N LYS A 272 -20.30 -14.63 11.97
CA LYS A 272 -19.28 -15.67 12.09
C LYS A 272 -18.88 -16.12 10.68
N THR A 273 -17.58 -16.29 10.47
CA THR A 273 -17.05 -16.91 9.25
C THR A 273 -17.25 -18.41 9.33
N ASP A 274 -17.71 -19.03 8.27
CA ASP A 274 -17.83 -20.47 8.14
C ASP A 274 -16.65 -20.97 7.30
N PHE A 275 -15.63 -21.49 7.98
CA PHE A 275 -14.47 -22.06 7.33
C PHE A 275 -14.67 -23.58 7.17
N ASN A 276 -14.62 -24.06 5.95
CA ASN A 276 -14.54 -25.49 5.70
C ASN A 276 -13.09 -25.98 5.89
N MET A 277 -12.74 -26.31 7.12
CA MET A 277 -11.38 -26.76 7.47
C MET A 277 -10.90 -27.94 6.61
N LYS A 278 -11.81 -28.82 6.20
CA LYS A 278 -11.45 -29.97 5.35
C LYS A 278 -11.03 -29.55 3.94
N GLU A 279 -11.70 -28.53 3.38
CA GLU A 279 -11.31 -27.98 2.08
C GLU A 279 -9.97 -27.25 2.19
N ILE A 280 -9.75 -26.49 3.25
CA ILE A 280 -8.48 -25.80 3.51
C ILE A 280 -7.33 -26.81 3.64
N GLU A 281 -7.49 -27.86 4.46
CA GLU A 281 -6.48 -28.91 4.63
C GLU A 281 -6.22 -29.67 3.32
N GLU A 282 -7.21 -29.83 2.45
CA GLU A 282 -7.05 -30.45 1.15
C GLU A 282 -6.30 -29.54 0.17
N GLU A 283 -6.59 -28.24 0.17
CA GLU A 283 -5.88 -27.26 -0.64
C GLU A 283 -4.41 -27.11 -0.18
N GLU A 284 -4.15 -27.09 1.12
CA GLU A 284 -2.79 -27.02 1.68
C GLU A 284 -1.88 -28.15 1.18
N LYS A 285 -2.43 -29.34 0.94
CA LYS A 285 -1.64 -30.49 0.38
C LYS A 285 -1.14 -30.22 -1.04
N HIS A 286 -1.76 -29.28 -1.74
CA HIS A 286 -1.37 -28.89 -3.11
C HIS A 286 -0.44 -27.68 -3.13
N TYR A 287 -0.08 -27.11 -1.99
CA TYR A 287 0.88 -26.01 -1.94
C TYR A 287 2.25 -26.51 -2.35
N VAL A 288 2.86 -25.76 -3.23
CA VAL A 288 4.24 -25.99 -3.68
C VAL A 288 5.11 -24.85 -3.17
N ASP A 289 6.36 -25.18 -2.90
CA ASP A 289 7.35 -24.16 -2.55
C ASP A 289 7.49 -23.15 -3.68
N LEU A 290 7.73 -21.89 -3.32
CA LEU A 290 8.07 -20.87 -4.30
C LEU A 290 9.33 -21.28 -5.07
N PRO A 291 9.36 -21.09 -6.41
CA PRO A 291 10.53 -21.41 -7.19
C PRO A 291 11.72 -20.59 -6.70
N LYS A 292 12.86 -21.26 -6.52
CA LYS A 292 14.12 -20.59 -6.22
C LYS A 292 14.71 -20.06 -7.53
N PHE A 293 14.57 -18.76 -7.78
CA PHE A 293 15.10 -18.12 -8.98
C PHE A 293 16.63 -18.06 -8.99
N TYR A 294 17.24 -17.97 -7.81
CA TYR A 294 18.69 -18.00 -7.64
C TYR A 294 19.07 -18.70 -6.34
N SER A 295 20.08 -19.59 -6.40
CA SER A 295 20.64 -20.25 -5.22
C SER A 295 22.16 -20.14 -5.23
N PHE A 296 22.72 -19.63 -4.16
CA PHE A 296 24.16 -19.61 -3.95
C PHE A 296 24.62 -20.99 -3.45
N SER A 297 25.77 -21.47 -3.95
CA SER A 297 26.31 -22.78 -3.59
C SER A 297 26.75 -22.87 -2.12
N SER A 298 27.21 -21.76 -1.55
CA SER A 298 27.54 -21.62 -0.13
C SER A 298 27.41 -20.18 0.33
N LYS A 299 27.54 -19.95 1.64
CA LYS A 299 27.53 -18.59 2.21
C LYS A 299 28.73 -17.77 1.73
N GLU A 300 29.89 -18.39 1.64
CA GLU A 300 31.13 -17.77 1.14
C GLU A 300 31.01 -17.42 -0.35
N ALA A 301 30.42 -18.30 -1.15
CA ALA A 301 30.14 -18.03 -2.56
C ALA A 301 29.18 -16.86 -2.74
N LYS A 302 28.15 -16.80 -1.90
CA LYS A 302 27.22 -15.64 -1.87
C LYS A 302 27.97 -14.34 -1.62
N GLU A 303 28.75 -14.26 -0.55
CA GLU A 303 29.50 -13.04 -0.21
C GLU A 303 30.46 -12.62 -1.32
N HIS A 304 31.16 -13.58 -1.93
CA HIS A 304 32.05 -13.30 -3.03
C HIS A 304 31.33 -12.73 -4.26
N ILE A 305 30.25 -13.37 -4.69
CA ILE A 305 29.47 -12.94 -5.86
C ILE A 305 28.87 -11.54 -5.64
N LEU A 306 28.27 -11.31 -4.47
CA LEU A 306 27.70 -9.98 -4.13
C LEU A 306 28.77 -8.90 -4.11
N TYR A 307 29.96 -9.21 -3.58
CA TYR A 307 31.06 -8.26 -3.54
C TYR A 307 31.64 -7.98 -4.94
N GLU A 308 31.84 -9.00 -5.77
CA GLU A 308 32.29 -8.82 -7.16
C GLU A 308 31.31 -7.96 -7.96
N ASN A 309 30.00 -8.24 -7.84
CA ASN A 309 28.98 -7.43 -8.49
C ASN A 309 29.04 -5.96 -8.01
N PHE A 310 29.15 -5.74 -6.72
CA PHE A 310 29.30 -4.39 -6.15
C PHE A 310 30.51 -3.64 -6.73
N VAL A 311 31.67 -4.29 -6.81
CA VAL A 311 32.89 -3.70 -7.39
C VAL A 311 32.71 -3.40 -8.88
N ASN A 312 32.08 -4.32 -9.62
CA ASN A 312 31.85 -4.16 -11.05
C ASN A 312 30.94 -2.99 -11.37
N VAL A 313 29.80 -2.86 -10.66
CA VAL A 313 28.88 -1.72 -10.82
C VAL A 313 29.58 -0.39 -10.53
N ASN A 314 30.39 -0.30 -9.48
CA ASN A 314 31.15 0.92 -9.20
C ASN A 314 32.15 1.24 -10.32
N ARG A 315 32.85 0.23 -10.86
CA ARG A 315 33.77 0.40 -11.99
C ARG A 315 33.06 0.89 -13.27
N GLU A 316 31.87 0.35 -13.53
CA GLU A 316 31.04 0.76 -14.68
C GLU A 316 30.60 2.23 -14.53
N VAL A 317 30.16 2.64 -13.33
CA VAL A 317 29.81 4.03 -13.04
C VAL A 317 31.02 4.96 -13.23
N ASP A 318 32.21 4.57 -12.75
CA ASP A 318 33.45 5.34 -12.95
C ASP A 318 33.81 5.48 -14.44
N ALA A 319 33.66 4.39 -15.20
CA ALA A 319 33.90 4.40 -16.64
C ALA A 319 32.88 5.29 -17.37
N MET A 320 31.61 5.19 -17.03
CA MET A 320 30.54 6.04 -17.57
C MET A 320 30.81 7.52 -17.31
N CYS A 321 31.13 7.88 -16.08
CA CYS A 321 31.45 9.27 -15.72
C CYS A 321 32.62 9.81 -16.55
N LYS A 322 33.71 9.05 -16.69
CA LYS A 322 34.87 9.44 -17.51
C LYS A 322 34.52 9.61 -18.98
N THR A 323 33.64 8.79 -19.53
CA THR A 323 33.21 8.89 -20.94
C THR A 323 32.34 10.12 -21.19
N ILE A 324 31.51 10.48 -20.21
CA ILE A 324 30.59 11.64 -20.35
C ILE A 324 31.34 12.98 -20.16
N THR A 325 32.40 12.98 -19.34
CA THR A 325 33.18 14.19 -19.03
C THR A 325 34.36 14.44 -20.01
N GLN A 326 34.63 13.53 -20.91
CA GLN A 326 35.55 13.71 -22.04
C GLN A 326 34.84 14.32 -23.28
#